data_14ed9662cddb53307cb890fba6485d2e
#
_entry.id   14ed9662cddb53307cb890fba6485d2e
#
_cell.length_a   1.000
_cell.length_b   1.000
_cell.length_c   1.000
_cell.angle_alpha   90.00
_cell.angle_beta   90.00
_cell.angle_gamma   90.00
#
_symmetry.space_group_name_H-M   'P 1'
#
loop_
_entity.id
_entity.type
_entity.pdbx_description
1 polymer ?
#
loop_
_entity_poly.entity_id
_entity_poly.type
_entity_poly.pdbx_seq_one_letter_code
_entity_poly.pdbx_strand_id
1 'polypeptide(L)'
;MDFKRGEIYYADLSPVVGSEQGGVRPVLIVQNDVGNKYSPTVIVAAVTSRLTKARLPTHIELHKGSFGLQKDSVILLEQIRTL
;
A
#
# COMPACT_ATOMS: atom_id res chain seq x y z
N MET A 1 -2.21 17.58 2.35
CA MET A 1 -1.32 16.92 1.38
C MET A 1 -2.11 16.56 0.14
N ASP A 2 -1.44 16.47 -1.00
CA ASP A 2 -2.11 16.31 -2.31
C ASP A 2 -2.34 14.84 -2.70
N PHE A 3 -2.28 13.95 -1.73
CA PHE A 3 -2.59 12.54 -1.99
C PHE A 3 -4.09 12.35 -2.20
N LYS A 4 -4.43 11.44 -3.09
CA LYS A 4 -5.82 11.07 -3.36
C LYS A 4 -6.01 9.59 -3.06
N ARG A 5 -7.16 9.26 -2.50
CA ARG A 5 -7.54 7.88 -2.26
C ARG A 5 -7.48 7.08 -3.56
N GLY A 6 -6.85 5.92 -3.52
CA GLY A 6 -6.69 5.04 -4.68
C GLY A 6 -5.40 5.23 -5.44
N GLU A 7 -4.63 6.27 -5.14
CA GLU A 7 -3.31 6.44 -5.74
C GLU A 7 -2.28 5.54 -5.09
N ILE A 8 -1.23 5.19 -5.84
CA ILE A 8 -0.11 4.40 -5.35
C ILE A 8 1.15 5.26 -5.35
N TYR A 9 1.86 5.23 -4.23
CA TYR A 9 3.13 5.91 -4.04
C TYR A 9 4.16 4.93 -3.49
N TYR A 10 5.43 5.28 -3.57
CA TYR A 10 6.50 4.57 -2.86
C TYR A 10 6.70 5.21 -1.51
N ALA A 11 6.80 4.37 -0.48
CA ALA A 11 7.01 4.82 0.88
C ALA A 11 7.96 3.88 1.62
N ASP A 12 8.71 4.41 2.58
CA ASP A 12 9.55 3.60 3.45
C ASP A 12 8.71 3.12 4.64
N LEU A 13 8.52 1.81 4.72
CA LEU A 13 7.72 1.17 5.76
C LEU A 13 8.57 0.69 6.95
N SER A 14 9.86 1.00 6.97
CA SER A 14 10.73 0.65 8.10
C SER A 14 10.54 1.65 9.25
N PRO A 15 10.74 1.21 10.53
CA PRO A 15 10.94 -0.16 10.97
C PRO A 15 9.66 -0.98 10.95
N VAL A 16 9.81 -2.31 10.96
CA VAL A 16 8.67 -3.24 10.95
C VAL A 16 8.70 -4.12 12.17
N VAL A 17 7.53 -4.70 12.50
CA VAL A 17 7.37 -5.68 13.57
C VAL A 17 6.82 -6.96 12.97
N GLY A 18 7.47 -8.09 13.30
CA GLY A 18 7.02 -9.40 12.86
C GLY A 18 7.05 -9.57 11.35
N SER A 19 5.95 -10.04 10.77
CA SER A 19 5.83 -10.34 9.34
C SER A 19 5.38 -9.16 8.48
N GLU A 20 5.35 -7.95 9.03
CA GLU A 20 4.99 -6.77 8.26
C GLU A 20 5.97 -6.52 7.11
N GLN A 21 5.48 -5.92 6.03
CA GLN A 21 6.31 -5.51 4.91
C GLN A 21 7.15 -4.31 5.31
N GLY A 22 8.46 -4.37 5.06
CA GLY A 22 9.39 -3.30 5.37
C GLY A 22 10.09 -2.76 4.14
N GLY A 23 10.95 -1.75 4.33
CA GLY A 23 11.70 -1.10 3.27
C GLY A 23 10.85 -0.17 2.40
N VAL A 24 11.45 0.31 1.32
CA VAL A 24 10.75 1.18 0.36
C VAL A 24 9.90 0.32 -0.56
N ARG A 25 8.59 0.54 -0.54
CA ARG A 25 7.61 -0.28 -1.26
C ARG A 25 6.47 0.58 -1.78
N PRO A 26 5.77 0.10 -2.83
CA PRO A 26 4.52 0.74 -3.22
C PRO A 26 3.49 0.62 -2.10
N VAL A 27 2.71 1.66 -1.91
CA VAL A 27 1.59 1.68 -0.97
C VAL A 27 0.37 2.28 -1.66
N LEU A 28 -0.81 1.77 -1.32
CA LEU A 28 -2.08 2.31 -1.79
C LEU A 28 -2.63 3.28 -0.76
N ILE A 29 -3.00 4.47 -1.20
CA ILE A 29 -3.66 5.45 -0.33
C ILE A 29 -5.10 5.00 -0.10
N VAL A 30 -5.41 4.64 1.14
CA VAL A 30 -6.76 4.19 1.52
C VAL A 30 -7.53 5.24 2.30
N GLN A 31 -6.84 6.22 2.91
CA GLN A 31 -7.47 7.32 3.61
C GLN A 31 -8.32 8.15 2.65
N ASN A 32 -9.50 8.58 3.10
CA ASN A 32 -10.38 9.38 2.25
C ASN A 32 -9.77 10.77 1.97
N ASP A 33 -10.28 11.42 0.92
CA ASP A 33 -9.68 12.68 0.44
C ASP A 33 -9.84 13.85 1.41
N VAL A 34 -10.85 13.84 2.25
CA VAL A 34 -11.02 14.85 3.31
C VAL A 34 -9.88 14.69 4.32
N GLY A 35 -9.61 13.46 4.77
CA GLY A 35 -8.49 13.18 5.65
C GLY A 35 -7.16 13.55 5.00
N ASN A 36 -6.98 13.21 3.74
CA ASN A 36 -5.75 13.52 3.00
C ASN A 36 -5.48 15.03 2.94
N LYS A 37 -6.53 15.83 2.83
CA LYS A 37 -6.40 17.28 2.76
C LYS A 37 -6.00 17.91 4.08
N TYR A 38 -6.54 17.43 5.19
CA TYR A 38 -6.43 18.11 6.48
C TYR A 38 -5.53 17.40 7.50
N SER A 39 -5.30 16.11 7.35
CA SER A 39 -4.49 15.34 8.31
C SER A 39 -2.99 15.47 8.00
N PRO A 40 -2.12 15.55 9.03
CA PRO A 40 -0.67 15.46 8.83
C PRO A 40 -0.20 14.03 8.53
N THR A 41 -1.07 13.05 8.65
CA THR A 41 -0.74 11.64 8.41
C THR A 41 -1.64 11.07 7.32
N VAL A 42 -1.22 9.93 6.74
CA VAL A 42 -1.98 9.25 5.71
C VAL A 42 -2.04 7.76 6.01
N ILE A 43 -3.23 7.17 5.84
CA ILE A 43 -3.44 5.73 6.03
C ILE A 43 -3.26 5.03 4.69
N VAL A 44 -2.40 4.01 4.68
CA VAL A 44 -2.03 3.29 3.46
C VAL A 44 -2.10 1.79 3.67
N ALA A 45 -2.21 1.04 2.57
CA ALA A 45 -2.08 -0.41 2.56
C ALA A 45 -0.79 -0.78 1.81
N ALA A 46 -0.03 -1.73 2.33
CA ALA A 46 1.18 -2.20 1.69
C ALA A 46 0.87 -2.97 0.41
N VAL A 47 1.73 -2.85 -0.59
CA VAL A 47 1.64 -3.57 -1.86
C VAL A 47 2.92 -4.38 -2.03
N THR A 48 2.80 -5.63 -2.49
CA THR A 48 3.95 -6.49 -2.73
C THR A 48 3.87 -7.14 -4.10
N SER A 49 5.03 -7.36 -4.72
CA SER A 49 5.15 -8.16 -5.95
C SER A 49 5.48 -9.62 -5.67
N ARG A 50 5.57 -10.02 -4.41
CA ARG A 50 5.85 -11.42 -4.03
C ARG A 50 4.58 -12.24 -4.12
N LEU A 51 4.36 -12.87 -5.26
CA LEU A 51 3.15 -13.62 -5.55
C LEU A 51 3.20 -15.08 -5.04
N THR A 52 4.32 -15.49 -4.43
CA THR A 52 4.49 -16.85 -3.90
C THR A 52 3.86 -17.04 -2.52
N LYS A 53 3.49 -15.97 -1.84
CA LYS A 53 2.81 -16.06 -0.56
C LYS A 53 1.42 -16.68 -0.71
N ALA A 54 0.99 -17.43 0.31
CA ALA A 54 -0.38 -17.91 0.36
C ALA A 54 -1.35 -16.73 0.31
N ARG A 55 -2.40 -16.87 -0.50
CA ARG A 55 -3.41 -15.84 -0.64
C ARG A 55 -4.35 -15.82 0.55
N LEU A 56 -4.62 -14.61 1.04
CA LEU A 56 -5.64 -14.38 2.07
C LEU A 56 -6.84 -13.68 1.44
N PRO A 57 -8.03 -13.78 2.06
CA PRO A 57 -9.19 -13.03 1.56
C PRO A 57 -8.97 -11.51 1.49
N THR A 58 -8.03 -11.01 2.30
CA THR A 58 -7.66 -9.59 2.34
C THR A 58 -6.70 -9.17 1.22
N HIS A 59 -6.24 -10.11 0.39
CA HIS A 59 -5.33 -9.81 -0.72
C HIS A 59 -6.12 -9.43 -1.97
N ILE A 60 -5.75 -8.31 -2.60
CA ILE A 60 -6.35 -7.84 -3.85
C ILE A 60 -5.26 -7.79 -4.91
N GLU A 61 -5.48 -8.47 -6.03
CA GLU A 61 -4.53 -8.52 -7.13
C GLU A 61 -4.59 -7.25 -7.98
N LEU A 62 -3.39 -6.77 -8.37
CA LEU A 62 -3.22 -5.71 -9.35
C LEU A 62 -2.34 -6.22 -10.47
N HIS A 63 -2.82 -6.08 -11.70
CA HIS A 63 -2.06 -6.51 -12.87
C HIS A 63 -0.97 -5.49 -13.21
N LYS A 64 0.14 -6.00 -13.75
CA LYS A 64 1.21 -5.20 -14.31
C LYS A 64 0.63 -4.13 -15.23
N GLY A 65 1.14 -2.91 -15.11
CA GLY A 65 0.68 -1.75 -15.88
C GLY A 65 -0.42 -0.95 -15.19
N SER A 66 -1.13 -1.52 -14.23
CA SER A 66 -2.10 -0.77 -13.42
C SER A 66 -1.34 0.18 -12.51
N PHE A 67 -1.81 1.42 -12.40
CA PHE A 67 -1.23 2.44 -11.51
C PHE A 67 0.28 2.66 -11.72
N GLY A 68 0.80 2.39 -12.90
CA GLY A 68 2.23 2.52 -13.19
C GLY A 68 3.09 1.41 -12.60
N LEU A 69 2.51 0.34 -12.10
CA LEU A 69 3.26 -0.80 -11.55
C LEU A 69 3.97 -1.56 -12.67
N GLN A 70 5.23 -1.94 -12.42
CA GLN A 70 6.05 -2.65 -13.38
C GLN A 70 5.92 -4.17 -13.26
N LYS A 71 5.27 -4.66 -12.21
CA LYS A 71 5.08 -6.08 -11.92
C LYS A 71 3.65 -6.33 -11.47
N ASP A 72 3.17 -7.54 -11.72
CA ASP A 72 1.94 -8.00 -11.07
C ASP A 72 2.13 -7.91 -9.56
N SER A 73 1.15 -7.39 -8.86
CA SER A 73 1.27 -7.05 -7.45
C SER A 73 0.01 -7.44 -6.70
N VAL A 74 0.11 -7.42 -5.37
CA VAL A 74 -1.01 -7.72 -4.47
C VAL A 74 -1.08 -6.63 -3.42
N ILE A 75 -2.28 -6.09 -3.20
CA ILE A 75 -2.55 -5.18 -2.08
C ILE A 75 -2.82 -6.04 -0.85
N LEU A 76 -2.10 -5.76 0.22
CA LEU A 76 -2.20 -6.49 1.49
C LEU A 76 -3.08 -5.68 2.45
N LEU A 77 -4.40 -5.89 2.38
CA LEU A 77 -5.32 -5.11 3.22
C LEU A 77 -5.25 -5.47 4.71
N GLU A 78 -4.57 -6.55 5.05
CA GLU A 78 -4.26 -6.85 6.46
C GLU A 78 -3.05 -6.07 6.97
N GLN A 79 -2.32 -5.35 6.10
CA GLN A 79 -1.15 -4.55 6.46
C GLN A 79 -1.40 -3.07 6.19
N ILE A 80 -2.29 -2.52 6.99
CA ILE A 80 -2.62 -1.10 6.97
C ILE A 80 -1.65 -0.35 7.87
N ARG A 81 -1.12 0.76 7.39
CA ARG A 81 -0.16 1.59 8.11
C ARG A 81 -0.59 3.05 8.08
N THR A 82 -0.27 3.76 9.15
CA THR A 82 -0.39 5.23 9.20
C THR A 82 1.01 5.82 9.08
N LEU A 83 1.19 6.66 8.09
CA LEU A 83 2.48 7.28 7.82
C LEU A 83 2.47 8.77 8.10
#